data_37e3156ce9305bdabb5e04397981833a
#
_entry.id   37e3156ce9305bdabb5e04397981833a
#
_cell.length_a   1.000
_cell.length_b   1.000
_cell.length_c   1.000
_cell.angle_alpha   90.00
_cell.angle_beta   90.00
_cell.angle_gamma   90.00
#
_symmetry.space_group_name_H-M   'P 1'
#
loop_
_entity.id
_entity.type
_entity.pdbx_description
1 polymer ?
#
loop_
_entity_poly.entity_id
_entity_poly.type
_entity_poly.pdbx_seq_one_letter_code
_entity_poly.pdbx_strand_id
1 'polypeptide(L)'
;MTGEDIPAVQLFLIQHLNEFFAAGRPVPAAEQDVFDLQQQYIQQERNLLLCAWSEKNELIATLAVCQYDDRIAELRGRYILSETAEICRCYVDKRYRRKGIGRQLFAFAETFCEQQQYTLLYLHTHHFLPGGYSFWQRNHFQVVMDMHDDWQLVHMERSHKLA
;
A
#
# COMPACT_ATOMS: atom_id res chain seq x y z
N MET A 1 -4.87 -8.37 9.77
CA MET A 1 -4.02 -9.57 9.63
C MET A 1 -3.62 -10.06 11.01
N THR A 2 -3.62 -11.35 11.24
CA THR A 2 -3.13 -12.02 12.45
C THR A 2 -1.89 -12.87 12.12
N GLY A 3 -1.23 -13.45 13.14
CA GLY A 3 -0.07 -14.32 12.90
C GLY A 3 -0.40 -15.58 12.06
N GLU A 4 -1.64 -16.07 12.16
CA GLU A 4 -2.09 -17.24 11.39
C GLU A 4 -2.27 -16.95 9.89
N ASP A 5 -2.48 -15.67 9.53
CA ASP A 5 -2.66 -15.24 8.15
C ASP A 5 -1.33 -15.10 7.39
N ILE A 6 -0.20 -15.01 8.10
CA ILE A 6 1.12 -14.68 7.51
C ILE A 6 1.46 -15.53 6.29
N PRO A 7 1.35 -16.87 6.30
CA PRO A 7 1.73 -17.68 5.14
C PRO A 7 0.89 -17.37 3.89
N ALA A 8 -0.41 -17.16 4.07
CA ALA A 8 -1.32 -16.85 2.96
C ALA A 8 -1.06 -15.43 2.43
N VAL A 9 -0.83 -14.47 3.31
CA VAL A 9 -0.54 -13.07 2.94
C VAL A 9 0.80 -12.98 2.22
N GLN A 10 1.83 -13.65 2.73
CA GLN A 10 3.14 -13.67 2.10
C GLN A 10 3.08 -14.22 0.67
N LEU A 11 2.40 -15.36 0.50
CA LEU A 11 2.21 -15.97 -0.82
C LEU A 11 1.46 -15.02 -1.77
N PHE A 12 0.38 -14.41 -1.31
CA PHE A 12 -0.43 -13.46 -2.08
C PHE A 12 0.40 -12.26 -2.54
N LEU A 13 1.18 -11.65 -1.65
CA LEU A 13 2.02 -10.50 -1.97
C LEU A 13 3.12 -10.86 -2.97
N ILE A 14 3.80 -12.00 -2.79
CA ILE A 14 4.83 -12.48 -3.71
C ILE A 14 4.24 -12.74 -5.11
N GLN A 15 3.06 -13.35 -5.19
CA GLN A 15 2.39 -13.60 -6.47
C GLN A 15 2.09 -12.29 -7.21
N HIS A 16 1.58 -11.28 -6.52
CA HIS A 16 1.26 -9.98 -7.13
C HIS A 16 2.51 -9.18 -7.50
N LEU A 17 3.55 -9.22 -6.68
CA LEU A 17 4.84 -8.61 -7.02
C LEU A 17 5.41 -9.26 -8.29
N ASN A 18 5.40 -10.58 -8.39
CA ASN A 18 5.87 -11.30 -9.57
C ASN A 18 5.00 -10.99 -10.80
N GLU A 19 3.68 -10.89 -10.66
CA GLU A 19 2.77 -10.55 -11.76
C GLU A 19 3.12 -9.20 -12.40
N PHE A 20 3.44 -8.20 -11.59
CA PHE A 20 3.64 -6.82 -12.07
C PHE A 20 5.08 -6.44 -12.31
N PHE A 21 6.04 -7.05 -11.60
CA PHE A 21 7.47 -6.68 -11.64
C PHE A 21 8.37 -7.79 -12.17
N ALA A 22 7.81 -8.96 -12.54
CA ALA A 22 8.58 -10.03 -13.17
C ALA A 22 9.04 -9.67 -14.59
N ALA A 23 10.06 -10.37 -15.07
CA ALA A 23 10.72 -10.23 -16.38
C ALA A 23 11.72 -9.07 -16.46
N GLY A 24 12.83 -9.19 -15.73
CA GLY A 24 14.05 -8.38 -15.95
C GLY A 24 14.03 -6.99 -15.31
N ARG A 25 13.00 -6.66 -14.55
CA ARG A 25 13.01 -5.49 -13.68
C ARG A 25 13.56 -5.90 -12.31
N PRO A 26 14.58 -5.19 -11.77
CA PRO A 26 15.02 -5.47 -10.41
C PRO A 26 13.83 -5.30 -9.46
N VAL A 27 13.60 -6.31 -8.65
CA VAL A 27 12.55 -6.18 -7.62
C VAL A 27 13.00 -5.10 -6.65
N PRO A 28 12.19 -4.08 -6.37
CA PRO A 28 12.57 -3.04 -5.43
C PRO A 28 12.96 -3.64 -4.08
N ALA A 29 13.89 -3.01 -3.36
CA ALA A 29 14.29 -3.39 -1.99
C ALA A 29 13.12 -3.50 -0.99
N ALA A 30 11.93 -3.11 -1.41
CA ALA A 30 10.65 -3.24 -0.72
C ALA A 30 10.15 -4.68 -0.47
N GLU A 31 10.90 -5.71 -0.91
CA GLU A 31 10.50 -7.09 -0.63
C GLU A 31 10.83 -7.55 0.79
N GLN A 32 11.68 -6.84 1.48
CA GLN A 32 12.11 -7.26 2.80
C GLN A 32 10.95 -7.24 3.81
N ASP A 33 10.01 -6.30 3.66
CA ASP A 33 8.80 -6.24 4.49
C ASP A 33 7.87 -7.45 4.28
N VAL A 34 7.85 -8.03 3.07
CA VAL A 34 7.04 -9.22 2.76
C VAL A 34 7.56 -10.46 3.47
N PHE A 35 8.86 -10.52 3.75
CA PHE A 35 9.47 -11.64 4.47
C PHE A 35 9.41 -11.47 5.98
N ASP A 36 9.08 -10.28 6.48
CA ASP A 36 8.99 -10.01 7.91
C ASP A 36 7.66 -9.33 8.30
N LEU A 37 6.55 -9.92 7.82
CA LEU A 37 5.20 -9.39 8.04
C LEU A 37 4.83 -9.29 9.52
N GLN A 38 5.36 -10.21 10.36
CA GLN A 38 5.07 -10.17 11.79
C GLN A 38 5.66 -8.93 12.44
N GLN A 39 6.93 -8.66 12.21
CA GLN A 39 7.59 -7.48 12.76
C GLN A 39 7.00 -6.20 12.20
N GLN A 40 6.73 -6.19 10.89
CA GLN A 40 6.31 -4.99 10.20
C GLN A 40 4.87 -4.57 10.49
N TYR A 41 3.94 -5.53 10.65
CA TYR A 41 2.51 -5.23 10.69
C TYR A 41 1.77 -5.76 11.93
N ILE A 42 2.40 -6.60 12.74
CA ILE A 42 1.78 -7.13 13.97
C ILE A 42 2.45 -6.51 15.21
N GLN A 43 3.77 -6.32 15.17
CA GLN A 43 4.53 -5.80 16.32
C GLN A 43 4.66 -4.26 16.30
N GLN A 44 4.26 -3.60 15.20
CA GLN A 44 4.27 -2.15 15.07
C GLN A 44 2.86 -1.58 15.25
N GLU A 45 2.63 -0.83 16.32
CA GLU A 45 1.32 -0.25 16.63
C GLU A 45 0.82 0.77 15.57
N ARG A 46 1.74 1.43 14.88
CA ARG A 46 1.44 2.44 13.87
C ARG A 46 1.39 1.90 12.44
N ASN A 47 1.49 0.58 12.28
CA ASN A 47 1.38 -0.10 11.00
C ASN A 47 0.16 -1.02 10.98
N LEU A 48 -0.39 -1.24 9.80
CA LEU A 48 -1.56 -2.09 9.61
C LEU A 48 -1.45 -2.82 8.27
N LEU A 49 -1.82 -4.09 8.23
CA LEU A 49 -2.07 -4.79 6.98
C LEU A 49 -3.49 -5.38 7.02
N LEU A 50 -4.33 -4.87 6.15
CA LEU A 50 -5.70 -5.33 5.94
C LEU A 50 -5.75 -6.46 4.92
N CYS A 51 -6.59 -7.44 5.20
CA CYS A 51 -6.84 -8.60 4.33
C CYS A 51 -8.33 -8.73 4.06
N ALA A 52 -8.70 -8.91 2.81
CA ALA A 52 -10.06 -9.29 2.43
C ALA A 52 -10.08 -10.76 2.01
N TRP A 53 -11.04 -11.50 2.56
CA TRP A 53 -11.22 -12.93 2.31
C TRP A 53 -12.54 -13.18 1.58
N SER A 54 -12.54 -14.14 0.67
CA SER A 54 -13.77 -14.61 0.02
C SER A 54 -14.58 -15.52 0.95
N GLU A 55 -15.82 -15.81 0.57
CA GLU A 55 -16.67 -16.81 1.27
C GLU A 55 -16.03 -18.22 1.30
N LYS A 56 -15.10 -18.48 0.39
CA LYS A 56 -14.35 -19.75 0.31
C LYS A 56 -13.04 -19.71 1.10
N ASN A 57 -12.84 -18.68 1.92
CA ASN A 57 -11.61 -18.47 2.68
C ASN A 57 -10.35 -18.33 1.81
N GLU A 58 -10.48 -17.72 0.61
CA GLU A 58 -9.35 -17.34 -0.23
C GLU A 58 -9.00 -15.88 0.04
N LEU A 59 -7.73 -15.55 0.22
CA LEU A 59 -7.27 -14.16 0.29
C LEU A 59 -7.44 -13.52 -1.10
N ILE A 60 -8.21 -12.43 -1.17
CA ILE A 60 -8.59 -11.78 -2.42
C ILE A 60 -8.10 -10.35 -2.57
N ALA A 61 -7.73 -9.71 -1.48
CA ALA A 61 -7.13 -8.38 -1.53
C ALA A 61 -6.35 -8.06 -0.25
N THR A 62 -5.39 -7.13 -0.38
CA THR A 62 -4.63 -6.54 0.72
C THR A 62 -4.54 -5.03 0.56
N LEU A 63 -4.31 -4.33 1.66
CA LEU A 63 -3.88 -2.94 1.70
C LEU A 63 -3.11 -2.73 3.00
N ALA A 64 -1.93 -2.11 2.93
CA ALA A 64 -1.14 -1.80 4.10
C ALA A 64 -1.01 -0.30 4.34
N VAL A 65 -0.84 0.04 5.61
CA VAL A 65 -0.47 1.36 6.11
C VAL A 65 0.79 1.21 6.94
N CYS A 66 1.80 2.01 6.64
CA CYS A 66 3.03 2.10 7.42
C CYS A 66 3.29 3.55 7.83
N GLN A 67 3.95 3.76 8.96
CA GLN A 67 4.53 5.06 9.22
C GLN A 67 5.59 5.35 8.16
N TYR A 68 5.58 6.55 7.57
CA TYR A 68 6.57 6.97 6.59
C TYR A 68 7.96 7.06 7.24
N ASP A 69 8.99 6.57 6.57
CA ASP A 69 10.35 6.39 7.13
C ASP A 69 11.45 7.23 6.44
N ASP A 70 11.05 8.12 5.53
CA ASP A 70 11.96 9.03 4.79
C ASP A 70 13.04 8.33 3.93
N ARG A 71 12.81 7.06 3.57
CA ARG A 71 13.77 6.27 2.78
C ARG A 71 13.89 6.72 1.32
N ILE A 72 12.92 7.47 0.80
CA ILE A 72 12.85 7.88 -0.60
C ILE A 72 13.70 9.13 -0.80
N ALA A 73 14.79 9.00 -1.53
CA ALA A 73 15.79 10.05 -1.68
C ALA A 73 15.22 11.35 -2.24
N GLU A 74 14.31 11.26 -3.22
CA GLU A 74 13.68 12.39 -3.91
C GLU A 74 12.72 13.19 -3.03
N LEU A 75 12.24 12.58 -1.95
CA LEU A 75 11.26 13.17 -1.02
C LEU A 75 11.83 13.40 0.37
N ARG A 76 13.14 13.18 0.54
CA ARG A 76 13.80 13.27 1.85
C ARG A 76 13.58 14.62 2.52
N GLY A 77 13.11 14.58 3.77
CA GLY A 77 12.84 15.77 4.57
C GLY A 77 11.57 16.54 4.17
N ARG A 78 10.78 16.02 3.21
CA ARG A 78 9.53 16.65 2.79
C ARG A 78 8.42 16.51 3.84
N TYR A 79 8.38 15.40 4.53
CA TYR A 79 7.26 15.01 5.39
C TYR A 79 7.64 14.95 6.87
N ILE A 80 6.68 15.25 7.74
CA ILE A 80 6.79 15.00 9.18
C ILE A 80 6.50 13.52 9.42
N LEU A 81 7.51 12.75 9.83
CA LEU A 81 7.44 11.28 9.90
C LEU A 81 6.33 10.80 10.84
N SER A 82 6.17 11.48 11.99
CA SER A 82 5.14 11.12 12.98
C SER A 82 3.71 11.41 12.53
N GLU A 83 3.52 12.22 11.48
CA GLU A 83 2.22 12.65 10.98
C GLU A 83 1.88 12.07 9.61
N THR A 84 2.81 11.33 8.99
CA THR A 84 2.67 10.83 7.62
C THR A 84 2.56 9.32 7.61
N ALA A 85 1.49 8.81 7.00
CA ALA A 85 1.31 7.40 6.68
C ALA A 85 1.63 7.12 5.22
N GLU A 86 2.32 6.03 4.96
CA GLU A 86 2.47 5.46 3.62
C GLU A 86 1.43 4.37 3.39
N ILE A 87 0.64 4.53 2.33
CA ILE A 87 -0.27 3.49 1.85
C ILE A 87 0.48 2.62 0.86
N CYS A 88 0.56 1.34 1.12
CA CYS A 88 1.28 0.39 0.29
C CYS A 88 0.57 -0.96 0.20
N ARG A 89 1.12 -1.90 -0.56
CA ARG A 89 0.61 -3.28 -0.70
C ARG A 89 -0.88 -3.36 -1.03
N CYS A 90 -1.39 -2.40 -1.81
CA CYS A 90 -2.78 -2.38 -2.27
C CYS A 90 -2.94 -3.24 -3.51
N TYR A 91 -3.32 -4.50 -3.31
CA TYR A 91 -3.55 -5.47 -4.37
C TYR A 91 -4.95 -6.05 -4.27
N VAL A 92 -5.60 -6.23 -5.42
CA VAL A 92 -6.88 -6.94 -5.54
C VAL A 92 -6.72 -8.00 -6.63
N ASP A 93 -7.03 -9.25 -6.30
CA ASP A 93 -7.05 -10.35 -7.27
C ASP A 93 -7.91 -9.96 -8.47
N LYS A 94 -7.42 -10.21 -9.68
CA LYS A 94 -8.07 -9.83 -10.94
C LYS A 94 -9.52 -10.30 -11.05
N ARG A 95 -9.85 -11.47 -10.48
CA ARG A 95 -11.21 -12.05 -10.45
C ARG A 95 -12.19 -11.21 -9.61
N TYR A 96 -11.67 -10.39 -8.70
CA TYR A 96 -12.43 -9.61 -7.73
C TYR A 96 -12.32 -8.09 -7.93
N ARG A 97 -11.59 -7.62 -8.95
CA ARG A 97 -11.48 -6.19 -9.30
C ARG A 97 -12.83 -5.63 -9.70
N ARG A 98 -12.99 -4.31 -9.58
CA ARG A 98 -14.20 -3.55 -9.95
C ARG A 98 -15.45 -3.86 -9.12
N LYS A 99 -15.30 -4.52 -7.98
CA LYS A 99 -16.36 -4.85 -7.02
C LYS A 99 -16.34 -3.98 -5.75
N GLY A 100 -15.57 -2.91 -5.74
CA GLY A 100 -15.49 -1.97 -4.61
C GLY A 100 -14.56 -2.40 -3.48
N ILE A 101 -13.91 -3.58 -3.54
CA ILE A 101 -13.09 -4.14 -2.45
C ILE A 101 -11.95 -3.19 -2.07
N GLY A 102 -11.20 -2.66 -3.05
CA GLY A 102 -10.11 -1.72 -2.79
C GLY A 102 -10.58 -0.45 -2.07
N ARG A 103 -11.79 0.06 -2.43
CA ARG A 103 -12.37 1.22 -1.77
C ARG A 103 -12.76 0.92 -0.32
N GLN A 104 -13.31 -0.27 -0.06
CA GLN A 104 -13.64 -0.68 1.31
C GLN A 104 -12.39 -0.83 2.18
N LEU A 105 -11.35 -1.50 1.67
CA LEU A 105 -10.08 -1.60 2.39
C LEU A 105 -9.49 -0.21 2.67
N PHE A 106 -9.56 0.70 1.69
CA PHE A 106 -9.05 2.05 1.88
C PHE A 106 -9.84 2.83 2.93
N ALA A 107 -11.17 2.68 3.00
CA ALA A 107 -11.98 3.29 4.05
C ALA A 107 -11.59 2.79 5.46
N PHE A 108 -11.28 1.50 5.62
CA PHE A 108 -10.75 0.98 6.89
C PHE A 108 -9.36 1.53 7.20
N ALA A 109 -8.51 1.68 6.18
CA ALA A 109 -7.19 2.28 6.34
C ALA A 109 -7.28 3.75 6.77
N GLU A 110 -8.24 4.52 6.23
CA GLU A 110 -8.52 5.90 6.66
C GLU A 110 -8.88 5.99 8.14
N THR A 111 -9.80 5.12 8.60
CA THR A 111 -10.18 5.05 10.02
C THR A 111 -8.97 4.74 10.91
N PHE A 112 -8.11 3.83 10.50
CA PHE A 112 -6.87 3.55 11.22
C PHE A 112 -5.94 4.77 11.24
N CYS A 113 -5.77 5.46 10.12
CA CYS A 113 -4.95 6.66 10.04
C CYS A 113 -5.46 7.77 10.98
N GLU A 114 -6.78 7.94 11.09
CA GLU A 114 -7.40 8.87 12.06
C GLU A 114 -7.04 8.47 13.49
N GLN A 115 -7.19 7.22 13.86
CA GLN A 115 -6.85 6.70 15.20
C GLN A 115 -5.37 6.91 15.54
N GLN A 116 -4.49 6.78 14.54
CA GLN A 116 -3.05 6.99 14.68
C GLN A 116 -2.62 8.46 14.55
N GLN A 117 -3.58 9.38 14.33
CA GLN A 117 -3.34 10.83 14.17
C GLN A 117 -2.43 11.18 12.97
N TYR A 118 -2.50 10.39 11.90
CA TYR A 118 -1.85 10.74 10.65
C TYR A 118 -2.63 11.86 9.95
N THR A 119 -1.94 12.95 9.60
CA THR A 119 -2.53 14.13 8.92
C THR A 119 -2.23 14.15 7.43
N LEU A 120 -1.31 13.31 6.98
CA LEU A 120 -0.93 13.17 5.58
C LEU A 120 -0.86 11.69 5.19
N LEU A 121 -1.44 11.37 4.05
CA LEU A 121 -1.31 10.06 3.40
C LEU A 121 -0.42 10.22 2.17
N TYR A 122 0.60 9.43 2.10
CA TYR A 122 1.53 9.32 0.98
C TYR A 122 1.42 7.94 0.35
N LEU A 123 1.66 7.83 -0.93
CA LEU A 123 1.87 6.57 -1.63
C LEU A 123 2.75 6.77 -2.86
N HIS A 124 3.29 5.68 -3.36
CA HIS A 124 3.81 5.64 -4.72
C HIS A 124 3.12 4.52 -5.52
N THR A 125 3.00 4.74 -6.81
CA THR A 125 2.41 3.80 -7.76
C THR A 125 3.16 3.89 -9.09
N HIS A 126 2.77 3.05 -10.04
CA HIS A 126 3.36 3.07 -11.37
C HIS A 126 2.26 3.20 -12.42
N HIS A 127 2.49 3.96 -13.49
CA HIS A 127 1.49 4.14 -14.56
C HIS A 127 1.11 2.82 -15.23
N PHE A 128 2.03 1.85 -15.31
CA PHE A 128 1.76 0.55 -15.91
C PHE A 128 0.87 -0.37 -15.06
N LEU A 129 0.67 -0.08 -13.78
CA LEU A 129 -0.20 -0.89 -12.91
C LEU A 129 -1.67 -0.72 -13.31
N PRO A 130 -2.39 -1.82 -13.62
CA PRO A 130 -3.75 -1.73 -14.13
C PRO A 130 -4.71 -1.04 -13.15
N GLY A 131 -5.11 0.20 -13.47
CA GLY A 131 -6.09 0.96 -12.70
C GLY A 131 -5.59 1.57 -11.39
N GLY A 132 -4.33 1.35 -11.01
CA GLY A 132 -3.78 1.86 -9.75
C GLY A 132 -3.77 3.38 -9.69
N TYR A 133 -3.12 4.03 -10.66
CA TYR A 133 -3.04 5.49 -10.73
C TYR A 133 -4.43 6.16 -10.69
N SER A 134 -5.36 5.72 -11.54
CA SER A 134 -6.72 6.28 -11.59
C SER A 134 -7.55 5.96 -10.34
N PHE A 135 -7.28 4.87 -9.65
CA PHE A 135 -7.90 4.56 -8.36
C PHE A 135 -7.51 5.61 -7.31
N TRP A 136 -6.22 5.93 -7.20
CA TRP A 136 -5.73 6.91 -6.25
C TRP A 136 -6.19 8.33 -6.56
N GLN A 137 -6.23 8.73 -7.84
CA GLN A 137 -6.82 10.02 -8.24
C GLN A 137 -8.29 10.13 -7.80
N ARG A 138 -9.11 9.08 -8.00
CA ARG A 138 -10.50 9.07 -7.52
C ARG A 138 -10.65 9.10 -6.00
N ASN A 139 -9.62 8.70 -5.27
CA ASN A 139 -9.54 8.86 -3.82
C ASN A 139 -8.83 10.16 -3.40
N HIS A 140 -8.79 11.14 -4.31
CA HIS A 140 -8.29 12.50 -4.09
C HIS A 140 -6.79 12.63 -3.79
N PHE A 141 -5.99 11.62 -4.13
CA PHE A 141 -4.54 11.78 -4.12
C PHE A 141 -4.09 12.64 -5.29
N GLN A 142 -3.16 13.55 -5.00
CA GLN A 142 -2.56 14.45 -5.97
C GLN A 142 -1.12 14.02 -6.25
N VAL A 143 -0.67 14.21 -7.48
CA VAL A 143 0.70 13.93 -7.88
C VAL A 143 1.63 14.96 -7.23
N VAL A 144 2.63 14.47 -6.52
CA VAL A 144 3.73 15.27 -5.97
C VAL A 144 4.91 15.28 -6.94
N MET A 145 5.20 14.12 -7.50
CA MET A 145 6.32 13.94 -8.41
C MET A 145 6.02 12.76 -9.34
N ASP A 146 6.17 12.98 -10.63
CA ASP A 146 6.16 11.94 -11.66
C ASP A 146 7.60 11.79 -12.16
N MET A 147 8.18 10.62 -11.98
CA MET A 147 9.59 10.41 -12.27
C MET A 147 9.90 10.32 -13.76
N HIS A 148 8.88 10.00 -14.59
CA HIS A 148 9.05 9.77 -16.04
C HIS A 148 10.20 8.83 -16.39
N ASP A 149 10.50 7.91 -15.48
CA ASP A 149 11.55 6.90 -15.58
C ASP A 149 11.03 5.60 -16.24
N ASP A 150 11.92 4.64 -16.41
CA ASP A 150 11.56 3.32 -16.96
C ASP A 150 10.59 2.54 -16.05
N TRP A 151 10.49 2.91 -14.78
CA TRP A 151 9.56 2.37 -13.80
C TRP A 151 8.18 3.00 -13.88
N GLN A 152 8.05 4.16 -14.57
CA GLN A 152 6.83 4.95 -14.60
C GLN A 152 6.32 5.26 -13.19
N LEU A 153 7.28 5.56 -12.28
CA LEU A 153 7.03 5.78 -10.86
C LEU A 153 6.38 7.15 -10.64
N VAL A 154 5.29 7.16 -9.87
CA VAL A 154 4.55 8.36 -9.50
C VAL A 154 4.36 8.41 -7.99
N HIS A 155 4.80 9.50 -7.39
CA HIS A 155 4.58 9.81 -5.98
C HIS A 155 3.31 10.65 -5.82
N MET A 156 2.45 10.27 -4.90
CA MET A 156 1.17 10.95 -4.68
C MET A 156 0.94 11.17 -3.19
N GLU A 157 0.24 12.25 -2.86
CA GLU A 157 -0.13 12.58 -1.49
C GLU A 157 -1.56 13.06 -1.39
N ARG A 158 -2.11 12.97 -0.18
CA ARG A 158 -3.40 13.55 0.18
C ARG A 158 -3.39 13.99 1.63
N SER A 159 -3.85 15.22 1.90
CA SER A 159 -4.13 15.65 3.27
C SER A 159 -5.23 14.78 3.87
N HIS A 160 -5.03 14.34 5.10
CA HIS A 160 -5.98 13.55 5.86
C HIS A 160 -6.48 14.39 7.04
N LYS A 161 -7.76 14.74 7.02
CA LYS A 161 -8.37 15.52 8.11
C LYS A 161 -8.69 14.57 9.26
N LEU A 162 -8.18 14.91 10.43
CA LEU A 162 -8.64 14.30 11.66
C LEU A 162 -10.06 14.77 11.95
N ALA A 163 -10.95 13.84 12.30
CA ALA A 163 -12.33 14.16 12.65
C ALA A 163 -12.41 14.90 13.99
#